data_ce9cde2ed2b847ba91fe9fb065469107
#
_entry.id   ce9cde2ed2b847ba91fe9fb065469107
#
_cell.length_a   1.000
_cell.length_b   1.000
_cell.length_c   1.000
_cell.angle_alpha   90.00
_cell.angle_beta   90.00
_cell.angle_gamma   90.00
#
_symmetry.space_group_name_H-M   'P 1'
#
loop_
_entity.id
_entity.type
_entity.pdbx_description
1 polymer ?
#
loop_
_entity_poly.entity_id
_entity_poly.type
_entity_poly.pdbx_seq_one_letter_code
_entity_poly.pdbx_strand_id
1 'polypeptide(L)'
;ILMTVIDIAVAFFLLLSFTAIYHKYCVPKHMIMLYGRENSLLLKKKMDQRKDKYCIERMIYCDDYTFEEIITEFENYDAVILNDIKAELRNKILKYCYGNSIRVYSVPILSDVIYSGSKDITLFDTPLKLIHGCGLSLVQRFVKRTMDLIFCLTAMIPSSFIMLIVAA
;
A
#
# COMPACT_ATOMS: atom_id res chain seq x y z
N ILE A 1 -12.82 36.73 15.34
CA ILE A 1 -14.01 35.87 15.19
C ILE A 1 -14.59 36.00 13.77
N LEU A 2 -14.83 37.22 13.23
CA LEU A 2 -15.37 37.40 11.87
C LEU A 2 -14.43 36.81 10.80
N MET A 3 -13.13 37.07 10.89
CA MET A 3 -12.11 36.52 9.96
C MET A 3 -12.09 34.99 9.97
N THR A 4 -12.13 34.36 11.15
CA THR A 4 -12.12 32.91 11.26
C THR A 4 -13.36 32.26 10.65
N VAL A 5 -14.53 32.92 10.73
CA VAL A 5 -15.77 32.44 10.10
C VAL A 5 -15.67 32.52 8.59
N ILE A 6 -15.10 33.60 8.06
CA ILE A 6 -14.87 33.79 6.61
C ILE A 6 -13.89 32.73 6.10
N ASP A 7 -12.79 32.48 6.80
CA ASP A 7 -11.80 31.46 6.42
C ASP A 7 -12.40 30.06 6.38
N ILE A 8 -13.22 29.70 7.37
CA ILE A 8 -13.95 28.42 7.39
C ILE A 8 -14.93 28.32 6.23
N ALA A 9 -15.67 29.38 5.92
CA ALA A 9 -16.62 29.40 4.82
C ALA A 9 -15.91 29.24 3.46
N VAL A 10 -14.79 29.94 3.26
CA VAL A 10 -13.97 29.82 2.04
C VAL A 10 -13.38 28.41 1.92
N ALA A 11 -12.81 27.87 2.99
CA ALA A 11 -12.26 26.50 2.99
C ALA A 11 -13.34 25.47 2.66
N PHE A 12 -14.53 25.60 3.22
CA PHE A 12 -15.66 24.72 2.96
C PHE A 12 -16.11 24.78 1.50
N PHE A 13 -16.20 25.99 0.93
CA PHE A 13 -16.57 26.18 -0.46
C PHE A 13 -15.52 25.60 -1.43
N LEU A 14 -14.23 25.78 -1.11
CA LEU A 14 -13.14 25.19 -1.91
C LEU A 14 -13.17 23.65 -1.85
N LEU A 15 -13.42 23.06 -0.67
CA LEU A 15 -13.55 21.61 -0.52
C LEU A 15 -14.73 21.06 -1.33
N LEU A 16 -15.90 21.71 -1.29
CA LEU A 16 -17.05 21.28 -2.07
C LEU A 16 -16.78 21.37 -3.58
N SER A 17 -16.18 22.48 -4.03
CA SER A 17 -15.83 22.68 -5.43
C SER A 17 -14.81 21.64 -5.91
N PHE A 18 -13.78 21.37 -5.10
CA PHE A 18 -12.77 20.37 -5.42
C PHE A 18 -13.36 18.97 -5.46
N THR A 19 -14.23 18.63 -4.51
CA THR A 19 -14.92 17.33 -4.48
C THR A 19 -15.82 17.13 -5.70
N ALA A 20 -16.57 18.16 -6.09
CA ALA A 20 -17.42 18.10 -7.27
C ALA A 20 -16.62 17.91 -8.57
N ILE A 21 -15.49 18.63 -8.69
CA ILE A 21 -14.55 18.48 -9.81
C ILE A 21 -13.95 17.07 -9.82
N TYR A 22 -13.50 16.59 -8.65
CA TYR A 22 -12.92 15.26 -8.50
C TYR A 22 -13.88 14.16 -8.97
N HIS A 23 -15.12 14.16 -8.51
CA HIS A 23 -16.13 13.16 -8.93
C HIS A 23 -16.48 13.23 -10.41
N LYS A 24 -16.37 14.40 -11.04
CA LYS A 24 -16.61 14.56 -12.47
C LYS A 24 -15.49 13.99 -13.34
N TYR A 25 -14.23 14.09 -12.89
CA TYR A 25 -13.06 13.66 -13.67
C TYR A 25 -12.52 12.27 -13.28
N CYS A 26 -12.78 11.80 -12.07
CA CYS A 26 -12.39 10.47 -11.64
C CYS A 26 -13.54 9.47 -11.85
N VAL A 27 -13.55 8.86 -13.01
CA VAL A 27 -14.47 7.74 -13.27
C VAL A 27 -13.95 6.49 -12.56
N PRO A 28 -14.79 5.76 -11.80
CA PRO A 28 -14.39 4.50 -11.18
C PRO A 28 -13.98 3.49 -12.25
N LYS A 29 -12.88 2.77 -11.97
CA LYS A 29 -12.38 1.77 -12.91
C LYS A 29 -13.09 0.45 -12.74
N HIS A 30 -13.51 -0.11 -13.85
CA HIS A 30 -14.09 -1.45 -13.90
C HIS A 30 -13.01 -2.50 -13.72
N MET A 31 -13.16 -3.32 -12.69
CA MET A 31 -12.12 -4.25 -12.26
C MET A 31 -12.66 -5.66 -12.13
N ILE A 32 -11.79 -6.61 -12.49
CA ILE A 32 -11.98 -8.02 -12.23
C ILE A 32 -11.07 -8.47 -11.08
N MET A 33 -11.59 -9.24 -10.13
CA MET A 33 -10.82 -9.78 -9.02
C MET A 33 -10.61 -11.27 -9.21
N LEU A 34 -9.35 -11.66 -9.27
CA LEU A 34 -8.91 -13.06 -9.25
C LEU A 34 -8.49 -13.43 -7.82
N TYR A 35 -8.99 -14.56 -7.32
CA TYR A 35 -8.68 -15.00 -5.97
C TYR A 35 -8.42 -16.50 -5.90
N GLY A 36 -7.59 -16.91 -4.94
CA GLY A 36 -7.24 -18.31 -4.69
C GLY A 36 -7.72 -18.86 -3.36
N ARG A 37 -8.20 -18.00 -2.43
CA ARG A 37 -8.70 -18.41 -1.11
C ARG A 37 -9.85 -17.52 -0.63
N GLU A 38 -10.61 -18.00 0.36
CA GLU A 38 -11.84 -17.36 0.86
C GLU A 38 -11.65 -15.94 1.47
N ASN A 39 -10.44 -15.57 1.89
CA ASN A 39 -10.17 -14.25 2.49
C ASN A 39 -10.31 -13.05 1.51
N SER A 40 -10.60 -13.30 0.27
CA SER A 40 -10.80 -12.26 -0.77
C SER A 40 -12.03 -11.37 -0.52
N LEU A 41 -13.05 -11.89 0.18
CA LEU A 41 -14.25 -11.12 0.53
C LEU A 41 -13.97 -9.91 1.42
N LEU A 42 -12.95 -9.98 2.28
CA LEU A 42 -12.55 -8.84 3.13
C LEU A 42 -11.95 -7.71 2.29
N LEU A 43 -11.13 -8.04 1.30
CA LEU A 43 -10.57 -7.04 0.39
C LEU A 43 -11.66 -6.37 -0.44
N LYS A 44 -12.58 -7.17 -0.99
CA LYS A 44 -13.74 -6.64 -1.72
C LYS A 44 -14.55 -5.66 -0.87
N LYS A 45 -14.92 -6.04 0.36
CA LYS A 45 -15.66 -5.15 1.28
C LYS A 45 -14.94 -3.83 1.53
N LYS A 46 -13.60 -3.84 1.66
CA LYS A 46 -12.80 -2.62 1.83
C LYS A 46 -12.79 -1.76 0.57
N MET A 47 -12.71 -2.38 -0.61
CA MET A 47 -12.71 -1.66 -1.88
C MET A 47 -14.11 -1.13 -2.22
N ASP A 48 -15.17 -1.83 -1.88
CA ASP A 48 -16.55 -1.41 -2.05
C ASP A 48 -16.93 -0.18 -1.20
N GLN A 49 -16.15 0.12 -0.13
CA GLN A 49 -16.28 1.38 0.63
C GLN A 49 -15.81 2.60 -0.17
N ARG A 50 -15.02 2.39 -1.22
CA ARG A 50 -14.47 3.43 -2.08
C ARG A 50 -14.96 3.26 -3.53
N LYS A 51 -16.27 3.20 -3.71
CA LYS A 51 -16.94 3.09 -5.02
C LYS A 51 -16.62 4.25 -5.97
N ASP A 52 -16.14 5.35 -5.42
CA ASP A 52 -15.63 6.49 -6.17
C ASP A 52 -14.38 6.16 -7.02
N LYS A 53 -13.62 5.14 -6.64
CA LYS A 53 -12.36 4.75 -7.30
C LYS A 53 -12.36 3.36 -7.90
N TYR A 54 -13.06 2.42 -7.25
CA TYR A 54 -12.97 1.00 -7.53
C TYR A 54 -14.36 0.41 -7.75
N CYS A 55 -14.55 -0.25 -8.87
CA CYS A 55 -15.77 -0.98 -9.18
C CYS A 55 -15.40 -2.42 -9.52
N ILE A 56 -15.55 -3.34 -8.54
CA ILE A 56 -15.29 -4.76 -8.76
C ILE A 56 -16.57 -5.40 -9.29
N GLU A 57 -16.61 -5.65 -10.59
CA GLU A 57 -17.79 -6.23 -11.23
C GLU A 57 -17.84 -7.75 -11.13
N ARG A 58 -16.68 -8.39 -11.30
CA ARG A 58 -16.62 -9.85 -11.33
C ARG A 58 -15.50 -10.37 -10.43
N MET A 59 -15.78 -11.52 -9.82
CA MET A 59 -14.81 -12.28 -9.04
C MET A 59 -14.66 -13.67 -9.66
N ILE A 60 -13.42 -14.09 -9.91
CA ILE A 60 -13.09 -15.40 -10.48
C ILE A 60 -12.22 -16.16 -9.50
N TYR A 61 -12.62 -17.40 -9.21
CA TYR A 61 -11.81 -18.34 -8.46
C TYR A 61 -10.81 -19.01 -9.40
N CYS A 62 -9.51 -18.84 -9.13
CA CYS A 62 -8.47 -19.21 -10.09
C CYS A 62 -8.29 -20.71 -10.30
N ASP A 63 -8.73 -21.57 -9.37
CA ASP A 63 -8.58 -23.02 -9.51
C ASP A 63 -9.65 -23.65 -10.44
N ASP A 64 -10.72 -22.91 -10.76
CA ASP A 64 -11.81 -23.38 -11.63
C ASP A 64 -11.59 -23.03 -13.11
N TYR A 65 -10.62 -22.16 -13.43
CA TYR A 65 -10.43 -21.63 -14.76
C TYR A 65 -9.01 -21.86 -15.27
N THR A 66 -8.90 -22.11 -16.57
CA THR A 66 -7.61 -22.20 -17.25
C THR A 66 -7.03 -20.80 -17.49
N PHE A 67 -5.71 -20.69 -17.61
CA PHE A 67 -5.03 -19.41 -17.87
C PHE A 67 -5.57 -18.69 -19.13
N GLU A 68 -5.89 -19.42 -20.18
CA GLU A 68 -6.42 -18.88 -21.43
C GLU A 68 -7.83 -18.28 -21.27
N GLU A 69 -8.68 -18.94 -20.49
CA GLU A 69 -10.02 -18.44 -20.16
C GLU A 69 -9.98 -17.18 -19.32
N ILE A 70 -9.04 -17.12 -18.38
CA ILE A 70 -8.85 -15.93 -17.54
C ILE A 70 -8.43 -14.72 -18.37
N ILE A 71 -7.54 -14.91 -19.36
CA ILE A 71 -7.05 -13.81 -20.20
C ILE A 71 -8.14 -13.22 -21.08
N THR A 72 -9.00 -14.04 -21.65
CA THR A 72 -10.11 -13.56 -22.51
C THR A 72 -11.06 -12.64 -21.75
N GLU A 73 -11.22 -12.84 -20.45
CA GLU A 73 -12.03 -11.95 -19.61
C GLU A 73 -11.39 -10.57 -19.38
N PHE A 74 -10.06 -10.44 -19.49
CA PHE A 74 -9.36 -9.17 -19.21
C PHE A 74 -9.66 -8.05 -20.21
N GLU A 75 -10.06 -8.40 -21.42
CA GLU A 75 -10.33 -7.41 -22.46
C GLU A 75 -11.48 -6.45 -22.11
N ASN A 76 -12.35 -6.86 -21.21
CA ASN A 76 -13.52 -6.09 -20.81
C ASN A 76 -13.29 -5.21 -19.56
N TYR A 77 -12.09 -5.24 -18.98
CA TYR A 77 -11.81 -4.56 -17.70
C TYR A 77 -10.60 -3.65 -17.77
N ASP A 78 -10.66 -2.52 -17.06
CA ASP A 78 -9.58 -1.53 -16.98
C ASP A 78 -8.41 -1.99 -16.11
N ALA A 79 -8.69 -2.87 -15.16
CA ALA A 79 -7.68 -3.36 -14.23
C ALA A 79 -8.04 -4.73 -13.63
N VAL A 80 -7.00 -5.45 -13.24
CA VAL A 80 -7.07 -6.78 -12.64
C VAL A 80 -6.56 -6.75 -11.21
N ILE A 81 -7.28 -7.39 -10.28
CA ILE A 81 -6.85 -7.52 -8.88
C ILE A 81 -6.44 -8.97 -8.64
N LEU A 82 -5.22 -9.18 -8.15
CA LEU A 82 -4.68 -10.50 -7.82
C LEU A 82 -4.61 -10.65 -6.30
N ASN A 83 -5.41 -11.55 -5.75
CA ASN A 83 -5.47 -11.81 -4.31
C ASN A 83 -5.23 -13.29 -4.00
N ASP A 84 -4.13 -13.57 -3.30
CA ASP A 84 -3.76 -14.90 -2.79
C ASP A 84 -3.82 -16.03 -3.84
N ILE A 85 -3.23 -15.79 -4.99
CA ILE A 85 -3.14 -16.73 -6.12
C ILE A 85 -1.83 -17.50 -6.05
N LYS A 86 -1.82 -18.74 -6.55
CA LYS A 86 -0.60 -19.56 -6.69
C LYS A 86 0.47 -18.78 -7.46
N ALA A 87 1.72 -18.81 -6.97
CA ALA A 87 2.81 -18.00 -7.49
C ALA A 87 3.08 -18.20 -8.99
N GLU A 88 2.92 -19.42 -9.48
CA GLU A 88 3.13 -19.75 -10.90
C GLU A 88 2.10 -19.04 -11.80
N LEU A 89 0.81 -19.19 -11.47
CA LEU A 89 -0.28 -18.56 -12.22
C LEU A 89 -0.20 -17.02 -12.11
N ARG A 90 0.08 -16.51 -10.91
CA ARG A 90 0.29 -15.09 -10.68
C ARG A 90 1.38 -14.51 -11.58
N ASN A 91 2.53 -15.18 -11.67
CA ASN A 91 3.64 -14.73 -12.52
C ASN A 91 3.29 -14.75 -14.00
N LYS A 92 2.54 -15.74 -14.48
CA LYS A 92 2.04 -15.78 -15.85
C LYS A 92 1.10 -14.61 -16.13
N ILE A 93 0.15 -14.36 -15.24
CA ILE A 93 -0.80 -13.24 -15.37
C ILE A 93 -0.09 -11.90 -15.33
N LEU A 94 0.85 -11.69 -14.40
CA LEU A 94 1.62 -10.45 -14.31
C LEU A 94 2.41 -10.16 -15.59
N LYS A 95 3.06 -11.18 -16.18
CA LYS A 95 3.79 -11.03 -17.45
C LYS A 95 2.86 -10.66 -18.60
N TYR A 96 1.70 -11.30 -18.68
CA TYR A 96 0.71 -11.00 -19.70
C TYR A 96 0.16 -9.57 -19.56
N CYS A 97 -0.26 -9.19 -18.37
CA CYS A 97 -0.80 -7.85 -18.11
C CYS A 97 0.26 -6.75 -18.36
N TYR A 98 1.51 -7.00 -17.99
CA TYR A 98 2.60 -6.07 -18.26
C TYR A 98 2.85 -5.87 -19.76
N GLY A 99 2.85 -6.96 -20.54
CA GLY A 99 3.00 -6.90 -22.01
C GLY A 99 1.86 -6.17 -22.71
N ASN A 100 0.64 -6.26 -22.18
CA ASN A 100 -0.56 -5.64 -22.75
C ASN A 100 -0.95 -4.30 -22.08
N SER A 101 -0.10 -3.73 -21.23
CA SER A 101 -0.33 -2.47 -20.52
C SER A 101 -1.62 -2.46 -19.67
N ILE A 102 -2.06 -3.62 -19.20
CA ILE A 102 -3.20 -3.78 -18.30
C ILE A 102 -2.76 -3.47 -16.87
N ARG A 103 -3.52 -2.66 -16.15
CA ARG A 103 -3.21 -2.33 -14.75
C ARG A 103 -3.47 -3.50 -13.82
N VAL A 104 -2.51 -3.81 -12.96
CA VAL A 104 -2.64 -4.91 -12.00
C VAL A 104 -2.46 -4.39 -10.57
N TYR A 105 -3.41 -4.74 -9.71
CA TYR A 105 -3.33 -4.56 -8.27
C TYR A 105 -3.06 -5.91 -7.63
N SER A 106 -1.86 -6.13 -7.16
CA SER A 106 -1.49 -7.41 -6.53
C SER A 106 -1.33 -7.24 -5.03
N VAL A 107 -1.98 -8.11 -4.26
CA VAL A 107 -1.70 -8.21 -2.84
C VAL A 107 -0.32 -8.85 -2.67
N PRO A 108 0.63 -8.18 -1.98
CA PRO A 108 1.98 -8.70 -1.83
C PRO A 108 1.98 -9.98 -0.99
N ILE A 109 2.74 -10.97 -1.44
CA ILE A 109 3.04 -12.18 -0.68
C ILE A 109 4.28 -11.91 0.19
N LEU A 110 4.51 -12.73 1.20
CA LEU A 110 5.66 -12.57 2.10
C LEU A 110 7.00 -12.49 1.35
N SER A 111 7.17 -13.28 0.29
CA SER A 111 8.36 -13.20 -0.58
C SER A 111 8.54 -11.82 -1.21
N ASP A 112 7.47 -11.18 -1.68
CA ASP A 112 7.53 -9.86 -2.30
C ASP A 112 7.97 -8.80 -1.28
N VAL A 113 7.44 -8.89 -0.05
CA VAL A 113 7.82 -8.01 1.05
C VAL A 113 9.31 -8.17 1.40
N ILE A 114 9.80 -9.42 1.44
CA ILE A 114 11.21 -9.72 1.69
C ILE A 114 12.08 -9.15 0.56
N TYR A 115 11.69 -9.36 -0.70
CA TYR A 115 12.42 -8.84 -1.85
C TYR A 115 12.41 -7.31 -1.92
N SER A 116 11.31 -6.66 -1.55
CA SER A 116 11.24 -5.20 -1.53
C SER A 116 12.15 -4.57 -0.46
N GLY A 117 12.36 -5.28 0.65
CA GLY A 117 13.30 -4.87 1.72
C GLY A 117 14.75 -5.28 1.49
N SER A 118 15.07 -5.97 0.38
CA SER A 118 16.43 -6.41 0.05
C SER A 118 17.29 -5.27 -0.48
N LYS A 119 18.61 -5.37 -0.26
CA LYS A 119 19.58 -4.43 -0.80
C LYS A 119 20.07 -4.90 -2.16
N ASP A 120 20.00 -4.02 -3.16
CA ASP A 120 20.57 -4.31 -4.47
C ASP A 120 22.11 -4.20 -4.42
N ILE A 121 22.78 -5.24 -4.87
CA ILE A 121 24.24 -5.33 -4.97
C ILE A 121 24.58 -5.72 -6.39
N THR A 122 25.50 -5.01 -7.02
CA THR A 122 26.04 -5.37 -8.31
C THR A 122 27.37 -6.06 -8.11
N LEU A 123 27.45 -7.32 -8.54
CA LEU A 123 28.69 -8.09 -8.50
C LEU A 123 29.04 -8.52 -9.92
N PHE A 124 30.17 -8.06 -10.45
CA PHE A 124 30.63 -8.40 -11.79
C PHE A 124 29.53 -8.28 -12.88
N ASP A 125 28.89 -7.11 -12.99
CA ASP A 125 27.78 -6.82 -13.90
C ASP A 125 26.49 -7.63 -13.71
N THR A 126 26.44 -8.47 -12.67
CA THR A 126 25.24 -9.22 -12.31
C THR A 126 24.50 -8.53 -11.18
N PRO A 127 23.25 -8.11 -11.37
CA PRO A 127 22.45 -7.56 -10.28
C PRO A 127 22.02 -8.68 -9.31
N LEU A 128 22.38 -8.55 -8.06
CA LEU A 128 22.03 -9.47 -6.98
C LEU A 128 21.21 -8.76 -5.92
N LYS A 129 20.25 -9.48 -5.34
CA LYS A 129 19.48 -8.99 -4.18
C LYS A 129 19.99 -9.65 -2.91
N LEU A 130 20.55 -8.85 -2.02
CA LEU A 130 21.01 -9.32 -0.73
C LEU A 130 19.87 -9.24 0.28
N ILE A 131 19.37 -10.40 0.69
CA ILE A 131 18.34 -10.53 1.72
C ILE A 131 19.03 -10.73 3.06
N HIS A 132 18.83 -9.76 3.96
CA HIS A 132 19.27 -9.88 5.34
C HIS A 132 18.11 -10.33 6.23
N GLY A 133 18.39 -11.14 7.24
CA GLY A 133 17.41 -11.45 8.27
C GLY A 133 16.93 -10.18 8.99
N CYS A 134 15.64 -10.13 9.34
CA CYS A 134 15.03 -9.00 10.04
C CYS A 134 15.63 -8.86 11.45
N GLY A 135 16.70 -8.09 11.59
CA GLY A 135 17.30 -7.82 12.90
C GLY A 135 18.35 -6.73 12.83
N LEU A 136 18.34 -5.86 13.83
CA LEU A 136 19.42 -4.90 14.01
C LEU A 136 20.69 -5.65 14.37
N SER A 137 21.82 -5.33 13.71
CA SER A 137 23.14 -5.86 14.10
C SER A 137 23.46 -5.43 15.54
N LEU A 138 24.37 -6.13 16.19
CA LEU A 138 24.80 -5.79 17.57
C LEU A 138 25.27 -4.33 17.65
N VAL A 139 26.00 -3.85 16.66
CA VAL A 139 26.47 -2.46 16.58
C VAL A 139 25.29 -1.49 16.48
N GLN A 140 24.30 -1.78 15.62
CA GLN A 140 23.13 -0.93 15.48
C GLN A 140 22.28 -0.88 16.75
N ARG A 141 22.17 -1.99 17.49
CA ARG A 141 21.51 -2.03 18.81
C ARG A 141 22.23 -1.17 19.82
N PHE A 142 23.57 -1.26 19.83
CA PHE A 142 24.38 -0.43 20.72
C PHE A 142 24.24 1.05 20.41
N VAL A 143 24.39 1.44 19.15
CA VAL A 143 24.21 2.82 18.69
C VAL A 143 22.81 3.34 19.05
N LYS A 144 21.77 2.55 18.77
CA LYS A 144 20.40 2.90 19.13
C LYS A 144 20.26 3.17 20.63
N ARG A 145 20.73 2.25 21.49
CA ARG A 145 20.66 2.42 22.96
C ARG A 145 21.42 3.65 23.44
N THR A 146 22.60 3.90 22.88
CA THR A 146 23.40 5.08 23.22
C THR A 146 22.63 6.36 22.86
N MET A 147 22.03 6.41 21.67
CA MET A 147 21.19 7.55 21.24
C MET A 147 19.97 7.73 22.16
N ASP A 148 19.27 6.65 22.48
CA ASP A 148 18.12 6.67 23.40
C ASP A 148 18.51 7.25 24.78
N LEU A 149 19.67 6.84 25.33
CA LEU A 149 20.18 7.36 26.60
C LEU A 149 20.53 8.86 26.52
N ILE A 150 21.19 9.30 25.46
CA ILE A 150 21.52 10.71 25.25
C ILE A 150 20.24 11.55 25.18
N PHE A 151 19.24 11.11 24.42
CA PHE A 151 17.96 11.80 24.32
C PHE A 151 17.21 11.84 25.65
N CYS A 152 17.18 10.73 26.40
CA CYS A 152 16.57 10.71 27.74
C CYS A 152 17.26 11.66 28.70
N LEU A 153 18.59 11.66 28.76
CA LEU A 153 19.36 12.57 29.63
C LEU A 153 19.12 14.04 29.26
N THR A 154 19.12 14.33 27.96
CA THR A 154 18.88 15.70 27.47
C THR A 154 17.46 16.18 27.79
N ALA A 155 16.46 15.30 27.64
CA ALA A 155 15.07 15.60 27.96
C ALA A 155 14.80 15.70 29.48
N MET A 156 15.61 15.05 30.31
CA MET A 156 15.48 15.07 31.76
C MET A 156 15.78 16.46 32.36
N ILE A 157 16.72 17.22 31.74
CA ILE A 157 17.08 18.57 32.19
C ILE A 157 15.89 19.53 32.14
N PRO A 158 15.21 19.77 31.01
CA PRO A 158 14.05 20.67 30.98
C PRO A 158 12.85 20.13 31.75
N SER A 159 12.65 18.80 31.79
CA SER A 159 11.54 18.21 32.55
C SER A 159 11.72 18.40 34.07
N SER A 160 12.95 18.40 34.58
CA SER A 160 13.20 18.65 36.00
C SER A 160 12.77 20.06 36.43
N PHE A 161 12.96 21.06 35.60
CA PHE A 161 12.50 22.44 35.88
C PHE A 161 10.96 22.51 35.92
N ILE A 162 10.28 21.83 34.99
CA ILE A 162 8.82 21.79 34.95
C ILE A 162 8.28 21.07 36.21
N MET A 163 8.88 19.94 36.59
CA MET A 163 8.52 19.21 37.80
C MET A 163 8.70 20.07 39.07
N LEU A 164 9.76 20.85 39.13
CA LEU A 164 10.04 21.71 40.26
C LEU A 164 9.00 22.86 40.39
N ILE A 165 8.56 23.40 39.27
CA ILE A 165 7.48 24.43 39.23
C ILE A 165 6.13 23.84 39.69
N VAL A 166 5.82 22.59 39.30
CA VAL A 166 4.56 21.93 39.66
C VAL A 166 4.57 21.48 41.13
N ALA A 167 5.73 21.21 41.70
CA ALA A 167 5.88 20.78 43.10
C ALA A 167 5.93 21.93 44.12
N ALA A 168 6.12 23.18 43.67
CA ALA A 168 6.13 24.38 44.49
C ALA A 168 4.74 25.02 44.57
#